data_45fb3408a155e91330567fbca4824170
#
_entry.id   45fb3408a155e91330567fbca4824170
#
_cell.length_a   1.000
_cell.length_b   1.000
_cell.length_c   1.000
_cell.angle_alpha   90.00
_cell.angle_beta   90.00
_cell.angle_gamma   90.00
#
_symmetry.space_group_name_H-M   'P 1'
#
loop_
_entity.id
_entity.type
_entity.pdbx_description
1 polymer ?
#
loop_
_entity_poly.entity_id
_entity_poly.type
_entity_poly.pdbx_seq_one_letter_code
_entity_poly.pdbx_strand_id
1 'polypeptide(L)'
;MDHRCLLDTPKEELPSARFRRSKVYVDCNSFGPRAIEAGVRLYGAERIVCGTDGTEFGVNWTRKAIADSEIGEEAREDILHRNARAMLARFAAVTPREKAAA
;
A
#
# COMPACT_ATOMS: atom_id res chain seq x y z
N MET A 1 -18.82 3.18 0.25
CA MET A 1 -18.71 3.84 1.57
C MET A 1 -20.01 4.50 1.94
N ASP A 2 -20.42 4.33 3.18
CA ASP A 2 -21.65 4.94 3.67
C ASP A 2 -21.52 6.47 3.68
N HIS A 3 -22.49 7.15 3.09
CA HIS A 3 -22.55 8.61 3.04
C HIS A 3 -22.53 9.22 4.45
N ARG A 4 -23.18 8.57 5.39
CA ARG A 4 -23.22 8.97 6.79
C ARG A 4 -21.82 9.06 7.41
N CYS A 5 -20.94 8.14 7.09
CA CYS A 5 -19.58 8.15 7.60
C CYS A 5 -18.81 9.41 7.21
N LEU A 6 -19.06 9.94 6.01
CA LEU A 6 -18.38 11.13 5.54
C LEU A 6 -18.87 12.41 6.25
N LEU A 7 -20.14 12.44 6.65
CA LEU A 7 -20.75 13.64 7.24
C LEU A 7 -20.64 13.69 8.76
N ASP A 8 -20.81 12.54 9.42
CA ASP A 8 -20.98 12.49 10.87
C ASP A 8 -19.76 11.97 11.64
N THR A 9 -18.82 11.35 10.95
CA THR A 9 -17.67 10.73 11.61
C THR A 9 -16.51 11.72 11.72
N PRO A 10 -15.90 11.87 12.91
CA PRO A 10 -14.68 12.69 13.03
C PRO A 10 -13.61 12.25 12.03
N LYS A 11 -12.86 13.22 11.51
CA LYS A 11 -11.87 12.97 10.46
C LYS A 11 -10.91 11.84 10.81
N GLU A 12 -10.47 11.74 12.06
CA GLU A 12 -9.54 10.73 12.54
C GLU A 12 -10.15 9.33 12.56
N GLU A 13 -11.49 9.23 12.52
CA GLU A 13 -12.20 7.97 12.54
C GLU A 13 -12.73 7.56 11.18
N LEU A 14 -12.50 8.36 10.13
CA LEU A 14 -12.88 7.99 8.78
C LEU A 14 -12.20 6.67 8.39
N PRO A 15 -12.85 5.84 7.56
CA PRO A 15 -12.26 4.57 7.14
C PRO A 15 -10.85 4.71 6.59
N SER A 16 -10.58 5.76 5.80
CA SER A 16 -9.24 5.99 5.26
C SER A 16 -8.22 6.29 6.35
N ALA A 17 -8.59 7.06 7.37
CA ALA A 17 -7.69 7.34 8.48
C ALA A 17 -7.39 6.08 9.31
N ARG A 18 -8.41 5.26 9.54
CA ARG A 18 -8.23 3.97 10.23
C ARG A 18 -7.31 3.06 9.44
N PHE A 19 -7.47 3.02 8.13
CA PHE A 19 -6.63 2.21 7.26
C PHE A 19 -5.17 2.62 7.37
N ARG A 20 -4.89 3.93 7.35
CA ARG A 20 -3.52 4.44 7.46
C ARG A 20 -2.83 4.01 8.76
N ARG A 21 -3.58 3.89 9.84
CA ARG A 21 -3.05 3.47 11.14
C ARG A 21 -2.96 1.95 11.28
N SER A 22 -3.54 1.21 10.35
CA SER A 22 -3.58 -0.25 10.41
C SER A 22 -2.25 -0.85 9.95
N LYS A 23 -2.15 -2.17 10.07
CA LYS A 23 -1.02 -2.95 9.55
C LYS A 23 -1.37 -3.62 8.22
N VAL A 24 -2.45 -3.19 7.60
CA VAL A 24 -2.91 -3.72 6.31
C VAL A 24 -2.17 -3.00 5.19
N TYR A 25 -1.80 -3.73 4.15
CA TYR A 25 -1.15 -3.19 2.96
C TYR A 25 -2.03 -3.40 1.75
N VAL A 26 -1.89 -2.52 0.77
CA VAL A 26 -2.59 -2.60 -0.51
C VAL A 26 -1.56 -2.86 -1.60
N ASP A 27 -1.81 -3.85 -2.42
CA ASP A 27 -1.00 -4.16 -3.58
C ASP A 27 -1.45 -3.26 -4.74
N CYS A 28 -0.51 -2.60 -5.38
CA CYS A 28 -0.81 -1.69 -6.49
C CYS A 28 -0.75 -2.36 -7.87
N ASN A 29 -0.78 -3.69 -7.93
CA ASN A 29 -0.78 -4.36 -9.22
C ASN A 29 -1.96 -3.91 -10.06
N SER A 30 -1.79 -3.84 -11.37
CA SER A 30 -2.78 -3.39 -12.35
C SER A 30 -3.21 -1.91 -12.20
N PHE A 31 -2.70 -1.17 -11.24
CA PHE A 31 -2.98 0.26 -11.12
C PHE A 31 -2.23 1.04 -12.20
N GLY A 32 -2.94 1.99 -12.85
CA GLY A 32 -2.26 2.99 -13.65
C GLY A 32 -1.72 4.11 -12.77
N PRO A 33 -0.97 5.08 -13.35
CA PRO A 33 -0.36 6.15 -12.56
C PRO A 33 -1.37 6.96 -11.73
N ARG A 34 -2.53 7.26 -12.31
CA ARG A 34 -3.55 8.06 -11.62
C ARG A 34 -4.18 7.31 -10.45
N ALA A 35 -4.36 6.00 -10.60
CA ALA A 35 -4.88 5.17 -9.51
C ALA A 35 -3.88 5.07 -8.37
N ILE A 36 -2.59 5.02 -8.66
CA ILE A 36 -1.54 5.03 -7.63
C ILE A 36 -1.56 6.34 -6.87
N GLU A 37 -1.68 7.46 -7.57
CA GLU A 37 -1.78 8.79 -6.93
C GLU A 37 -2.97 8.86 -5.99
N ALA A 38 -4.13 8.36 -6.43
CA ALA A 38 -5.32 8.31 -5.59
C ALA A 38 -5.11 7.42 -4.37
N GLY A 39 -4.49 6.27 -4.58
CA GLY A 39 -4.18 5.33 -3.49
C GLY A 39 -3.28 5.95 -2.43
N VAL A 40 -2.27 6.70 -2.85
CA VAL A 40 -1.37 7.40 -1.91
C VAL A 40 -2.14 8.40 -1.07
N ARG A 41 -3.09 9.12 -1.67
CA ARG A 41 -3.90 10.09 -0.93
C ARG A 41 -4.83 9.42 0.08
N LEU A 42 -5.42 8.28 -0.30
CA LEU A 42 -6.40 7.60 0.54
C LEU A 42 -5.75 6.76 1.65
N TYR A 43 -4.73 5.99 1.30
CA TYR A 43 -4.17 4.98 2.21
C TYR A 43 -2.84 5.37 2.80
N GLY A 44 -2.16 6.36 2.21
CA GLY A 44 -0.79 6.69 2.56
C GLY A 44 0.20 5.81 1.80
N ALA A 45 1.32 6.40 1.39
CA ALA A 45 2.33 5.66 0.62
C ALA A 45 2.88 4.47 1.39
N GLU A 46 2.93 4.56 2.72
CA GLU A 46 3.46 3.50 3.58
C GLU A 46 2.58 2.25 3.64
N ARG A 47 1.36 2.33 3.10
CA ARG A 47 0.43 1.19 3.07
C ARG A 47 0.37 0.48 1.71
N ILE A 48 1.13 0.95 0.73
CA ILE A 48 1.07 0.42 -0.64
C ILE A 48 2.35 -0.36 -0.93
N VAL A 49 2.19 -1.55 -1.48
CA VAL A 49 3.31 -2.39 -1.90
C VAL A 49 3.25 -2.62 -3.40
N CYS A 50 4.42 -2.84 -3.99
CA CYS A 50 4.56 -3.11 -5.42
C CYS A 50 4.25 -4.58 -5.71
N GLY A 51 3.16 -4.83 -6.40
CA GLY A 51 2.81 -6.15 -6.90
C GLY A 51 2.71 -6.13 -8.41
N THR A 52 2.82 -7.27 -9.03
CA THR A 52 2.85 -7.37 -10.50
C THR A 52 1.77 -8.26 -11.09
N ASP A 53 1.15 -9.10 -10.28
CA ASP A 53 0.24 -10.13 -10.75
C ASP A 53 0.90 -11.04 -11.81
N GLY A 54 2.22 -11.16 -11.70
CA GLY A 54 3.06 -12.12 -12.44
C GLY A 54 2.77 -12.27 -13.92
N THR A 55 1.79 -13.10 -14.24
CA THR A 55 1.51 -13.52 -15.62
C THR A 55 0.64 -12.53 -16.39
N GLU A 56 -0.12 -11.67 -15.73
CA GLU A 56 -1.05 -10.78 -16.42
C GLU A 56 -0.39 -9.49 -16.90
N PHE A 57 0.25 -8.77 -16.02
CA PHE A 57 0.78 -7.45 -16.33
C PHE A 57 2.31 -7.40 -16.36
N GLY A 58 2.97 -8.18 -15.54
CA GLY A 58 4.42 -8.20 -15.46
C GLY A 58 5.01 -7.04 -14.65
N VAL A 59 6.27 -7.20 -14.30
CA VAL A 59 6.97 -6.22 -13.45
C VAL A 59 7.12 -4.86 -14.11
N ASN A 60 7.31 -4.83 -15.42
CA ASN A 60 7.55 -3.57 -16.14
C ASN A 60 6.32 -2.67 -16.15
N TRP A 61 5.13 -3.25 -16.22
CA TRP A 61 3.89 -2.49 -16.15
C TRP A 61 3.80 -1.72 -14.83
N THR A 62 3.97 -2.45 -13.72
CA THR A 62 3.86 -1.85 -12.40
C THR A 62 4.94 -0.81 -12.15
N ARG A 63 6.18 -1.11 -12.52
CA ARG A 63 7.29 -0.18 -12.36
C ARG A 63 7.07 1.11 -13.15
N LYS A 64 6.59 0.99 -14.38
CA LYS A 64 6.31 2.14 -15.23
C LYS A 64 5.17 2.99 -14.63
N ALA A 65 4.12 2.35 -14.14
CA ALA A 65 3.00 3.06 -13.52
C ALA A 65 3.47 3.85 -12.29
N ILE A 66 4.32 3.26 -11.47
CA ILE A 66 4.87 3.95 -10.29
C ILE A 66 5.77 5.11 -10.73
N ALA A 67 6.62 4.89 -11.73
CA ALA A 67 7.52 5.92 -12.24
C ALA A 67 6.76 7.10 -12.84
N ASP A 68 5.65 6.84 -13.52
CA ASP A 68 4.85 7.86 -14.18
C ASP A 68 3.89 8.59 -13.23
N SER A 69 3.72 8.08 -12.01
CA SER A 69 2.84 8.73 -11.04
C SER A 69 3.51 9.94 -10.39
N GLU A 70 2.71 10.95 -10.06
CA GLU A 70 3.19 12.19 -9.45
C GLU A 70 3.05 12.11 -7.93
N ILE A 71 3.84 11.24 -7.30
CA ILE A 71 3.77 10.99 -5.87
C ILE A 71 5.04 11.39 -5.11
N GLY A 72 6.07 11.81 -5.81
CA GLY A 72 7.35 12.16 -5.21
C GLY A 72 8.28 10.96 -5.03
N GLU A 73 9.56 11.26 -4.89
CA GLU A 73 10.63 10.24 -4.83
C GLU A 73 10.48 9.34 -3.61
N GLU A 74 10.20 9.92 -2.45
CA GLU A 74 10.08 9.15 -1.22
C GLU A 74 8.93 8.14 -1.29
N ALA A 75 7.77 8.56 -1.79
CA ALA A 75 6.64 7.67 -1.93
C ALA A 75 6.92 6.55 -2.94
N ARG A 76 7.62 6.85 -4.03
CA ARG A 76 8.02 5.82 -5.01
C ARG A 76 8.89 4.76 -4.37
N GLU A 77 9.90 5.18 -3.61
CA GLU A 77 10.80 4.26 -2.94
C GLU A 77 10.06 3.41 -1.90
N ASP A 78 9.12 4.01 -1.17
CA ASP A 78 8.29 3.29 -0.22
C ASP A 78 7.50 2.18 -0.91
N ILE A 79 6.83 2.51 -2.00
CA ILE A 79 5.99 1.56 -2.74
C ILE A 79 6.84 0.49 -3.42
N LEU A 80 7.97 0.88 -4.02
CA LEU A 80 8.81 -0.07 -4.75
C LEU A 80 9.44 -1.11 -3.85
N HIS A 81 9.92 -0.73 -2.66
CA HIS A 81 10.61 -1.72 -1.83
C HIS A 81 10.59 -1.49 -0.32
N ARG A 82 10.53 -0.24 0.17
CA ARG A 82 10.65 -0.01 1.62
C ARG A 82 9.51 -0.61 2.42
N ASN A 83 8.28 -0.52 1.92
CA ASN A 83 7.12 -1.06 2.61
C ASN A 83 7.17 -2.58 2.72
N ALA A 84 7.51 -3.26 1.62
CA ALA A 84 7.66 -4.71 1.63
C ALA A 84 8.78 -5.13 2.57
N ARG A 85 9.88 -4.39 2.58
CA ARG A 85 11.02 -4.67 3.46
C ARG A 85 10.62 -4.51 4.93
N ALA A 86 9.85 -3.46 5.26
CA ALA A 86 9.36 -3.25 6.61
C ALA A 86 8.42 -4.37 7.05
N MET A 87 7.56 -4.82 6.15
CA MET A 87 6.65 -5.93 6.41
C MET A 87 7.41 -7.23 6.68
N LEU A 88 8.42 -7.52 5.86
CA LEU A 88 9.27 -8.70 6.04
C LEU A 88 10.09 -8.63 7.33
N ALA A 89 10.56 -7.44 7.70
CA ALA A 89 11.29 -7.25 8.95
C ALA A 89 10.42 -7.58 10.16
N ARG A 90 9.14 -7.20 10.12
CA ARG A 90 8.20 -7.57 11.19
C ARG A 90 7.99 -9.08 11.26
N PHE A 91 7.89 -9.73 10.12
CA PHE A 91 7.79 -11.19 10.09
C PHE A 91 9.07 -11.84 10.64
N ALA A 92 10.23 -11.30 10.30
CA ALA A 92 11.51 -11.81 10.76
C ALA A 92 11.70 -11.66 12.28
N ALA A 93 10.98 -10.75 12.93
CA ALA A 93 11.00 -10.56 14.38
C ALA A 93 10.15 -11.61 15.11
N VAL A 94 9.32 -12.37 14.40
CA VAL A 94 8.52 -13.48 14.96
C VAL A 94 9.45 -14.66 15.24
N THR A 95 9.22 -15.40 16.34
CA THR A 95 10.06 -16.55 16.69
C THR A 95 9.94 -17.64 15.63
N PRO A 96 10.98 -18.50 15.47
CA PRO A 96 10.92 -19.61 14.52
C PRO A 96 9.70 -20.50 14.72
N ARG A 97 9.29 -20.73 15.96
CA ARG A 97 8.11 -21.54 16.28
C ARG A 97 6.83 -20.90 15.75
N GLU A 98 6.69 -19.58 15.91
CA GLU A 98 5.53 -18.84 15.42
C GLU A 98 5.49 -18.83 13.91
N LYS A 99 6.64 -18.69 13.25
CA LYS A 99 6.75 -18.77 11.80
C LYS A 99 6.33 -20.14 11.28
N ALA A 100 6.73 -21.19 11.94
CA ALA A 100 6.36 -22.55 11.56
C ALA A 100 4.86 -22.80 11.71
N ALA A 101 4.22 -22.16 12.69
CA ALA A 101 2.79 -22.28 12.93
C ALA A 101 1.96 -21.44 11.95
N ALA A 102 2.55 -20.39 11.41
CA ALA A 102 1.87 -19.51 10.47
C ALA A 102 1.79 -20.14 9.09
#